data_2a85d1a9dc828cd8ef3a931ba5f2c626
#
_entry.id   2a85d1a9dc828cd8ef3a931ba5f2c626
#
_cell.length_a   1.000
_cell.length_b   1.000
_cell.length_c   1.000
_cell.angle_alpha   90.00
_cell.angle_beta   90.00
_cell.angle_gamma   90.00
#
_symmetry.space_group_name_H-M   'P 1'
#
loop_
_entity.id
_entity.type
_entity.pdbx_description
1 polymer ?
#
loop_
_entity_poly.entity_id
_entity_poly.type
_entity_poly.pdbx_seq_one_letter_code
_entity_poly.pdbx_strand_id
1 'polypeptide(L)'
;MPLISILMAAYRAEATILAAIESVRGQQHRNWELIIASDCGADYLALCGANGIDDPRLRMVSTPAIASGPSAARNCAVAMARGDFLSILDADDRWQPEKLSALLPLARSSGLACDNTRAIHPDGQAIATAYPVGTTPGEIDALTMMNTGVPHFPLLRRDLAGAGYRAELRFAEDVIFNMELIARAGAMTLLPQPLTDYIQRPDSATNAPGSWQRAEAAYGQILPMLESGRLAIPSRQQTAIKRAFADKRRLNLAYGAAVEAGTAGTFQEFLATQRLQAD
;
A
#
# COMPACT_ATOMS: atom_id res chain seq x y z
N MET A 1 -26.20 2.84 1.38
CA MET A 1 -24.76 2.99 1.69
C MET A 1 -24.00 3.04 0.37
N PRO A 2 -22.93 3.86 0.21
CA PRO A 2 -22.15 3.89 -1.02
C PRO A 2 -21.46 2.56 -1.28
N LEU A 3 -21.22 2.24 -2.55
CA LEU A 3 -20.45 1.07 -2.95
C LEU A 3 -18.95 1.40 -2.80
N ILE A 4 -18.20 0.48 -2.21
CA ILE A 4 -16.74 0.55 -2.10
C ILE A 4 -16.14 -0.52 -2.99
N SER A 5 -15.30 -0.15 -3.95
CA SER A 5 -14.51 -1.08 -4.75
C SER A 5 -13.16 -1.30 -4.07
N ILE A 6 -12.88 -2.54 -3.71
CA ILE A 6 -11.61 -2.96 -3.10
C ILE A 6 -10.72 -3.47 -4.23
N LEU A 7 -9.53 -2.91 -4.33
CA LEU A 7 -8.55 -3.18 -5.38
C LEU A 7 -7.48 -4.10 -4.84
N MET A 8 -7.31 -5.28 -5.42
CA MET A 8 -6.33 -6.28 -4.99
C MET A 8 -5.45 -6.70 -6.15
N ALA A 9 -4.18 -6.33 -6.11
CA ALA A 9 -3.18 -6.89 -7.02
C ALA A 9 -2.73 -8.27 -6.52
N ALA A 10 -2.72 -9.28 -7.38
CA ALA A 10 -2.38 -10.65 -7.01
C ALA A 10 -1.35 -11.24 -7.99
N TYR A 11 -0.18 -11.59 -7.47
CA TYR A 11 0.89 -12.26 -8.20
C TYR A 11 1.42 -13.42 -7.37
N ARG A 12 1.18 -14.67 -7.80
CA ARG A 12 1.56 -15.91 -7.07
C ARG A 12 1.11 -15.88 -5.60
N ALA A 13 -0.14 -15.46 -5.39
CA ALA A 13 -0.70 -15.22 -4.06
C ALA A 13 -1.55 -16.39 -3.54
N GLU A 14 -1.44 -17.58 -4.13
CA GLU A 14 -2.29 -18.74 -3.82
C GLU A 14 -2.27 -19.12 -2.33
N ALA A 15 -1.13 -18.92 -1.67
CA ALA A 15 -0.97 -19.24 -0.25
C ALA A 15 -1.60 -18.23 0.72
N THR A 16 -1.88 -17.01 0.27
CA THR A 16 -2.26 -15.89 1.15
C THR A 16 -3.63 -15.29 0.83
N ILE A 17 -4.00 -15.27 -0.44
CA ILE A 17 -5.15 -14.52 -0.95
C ILE A 17 -6.48 -14.91 -0.29
N LEU A 18 -6.68 -16.18 0.06
CA LEU A 18 -7.92 -16.62 0.69
C LEU A 18 -8.14 -15.95 2.04
N ALA A 19 -7.07 -15.79 2.83
CA ALA A 19 -7.16 -15.10 4.12
C ALA A 19 -7.43 -13.59 3.95
N ALA A 20 -6.85 -12.96 2.93
CA ALA A 20 -7.15 -11.57 2.57
C ALA A 20 -8.62 -11.40 2.17
N ILE A 21 -9.15 -12.29 1.30
CA ILE A 21 -10.55 -12.29 0.87
C ILE A 21 -11.49 -12.49 2.06
N GLU A 22 -11.20 -13.41 2.96
CA GLU A 22 -12.03 -13.65 4.16
C GLU A 22 -12.07 -12.41 5.06
N SER A 23 -10.98 -11.64 5.17
CA SER A 23 -10.97 -10.39 5.92
C SER A 23 -11.89 -9.32 5.29
N VAL A 24 -12.05 -9.33 3.96
CA VAL A 24 -13.02 -8.47 3.25
C VAL A 24 -14.45 -8.96 3.47
N ARG A 25 -14.69 -10.25 3.37
CA ARG A 25 -16.02 -10.85 3.63
C ARG A 25 -16.51 -10.58 5.05
N GLY A 26 -15.57 -10.50 5.99
CA GLY A 26 -15.83 -10.15 7.39
C GLY A 26 -16.17 -8.68 7.66
N GLN A 27 -16.05 -7.78 6.69
CA GLN A 27 -16.28 -6.34 6.90
C GLN A 27 -17.71 -6.05 7.36
N GLN A 28 -17.86 -5.12 8.31
CA GLN A 28 -19.17 -4.66 8.82
C GLN A 28 -19.93 -3.84 7.76
N HIS A 29 -19.22 -3.03 6.96
CA HIS A 29 -19.81 -2.40 5.79
C HIS A 29 -20.03 -3.44 4.69
N ARG A 30 -21.29 -3.70 4.30
CA ARG A 30 -21.64 -4.83 3.42
C ARG A 30 -21.71 -4.49 1.92
N ASN A 31 -21.77 -3.20 1.56
CA ASN A 31 -21.89 -2.77 0.17
C ASN A 31 -20.50 -2.53 -0.45
N TRP A 32 -19.82 -3.62 -0.79
CA TRP A 32 -18.52 -3.61 -1.44
C TRP A 32 -18.47 -4.59 -2.61
N GLU A 33 -17.55 -4.38 -3.51
CA GLU A 33 -17.03 -5.34 -4.48
C GLU A 33 -15.51 -5.49 -4.28
N LEU A 34 -14.97 -6.68 -4.51
CA LEU A 34 -13.53 -6.94 -4.51
C LEU A 34 -13.10 -7.30 -5.92
N ILE A 35 -12.15 -6.54 -6.47
CA ILE A 35 -11.61 -6.74 -7.81
C ILE A 35 -10.18 -7.26 -7.67
N ILE A 36 -10.00 -8.54 -8.00
CA ILE A 36 -8.72 -9.24 -7.97
C ILE A 36 -8.07 -9.06 -9.35
N ALA A 37 -6.94 -8.38 -9.41
CA ALA A 37 -6.15 -8.22 -10.63
C ALA A 37 -5.04 -9.26 -10.63
N SER A 38 -5.23 -10.35 -11.39
CA SER A 38 -4.25 -11.42 -11.55
C SER A 38 -3.12 -10.97 -12.47
N ASP A 39 -1.89 -10.93 -11.96
CA ASP A 39 -0.68 -10.57 -12.70
C ASP A 39 0.22 -11.79 -13.01
N CYS A 40 -0.27 -13.00 -12.74
CA CYS A 40 0.42 -14.27 -13.02
C CYS A 40 -0.39 -15.26 -13.87
N GLY A 41 -1.62 -14.87 -14.29
CA GLY A 41 -2.52 -15.73 -15.05
C GLY A 41 -3.26 -16.77 -14.22
N ALA A 42 -3.10 -16.79 -12.88
CA ALA A 42 -3.85 -17.67 -11.99
C ALA A 42 -5.33 -17.25 -11.94
N ASP A 43 -6.21 -18.25 -11.94
CA ASP A 43 -7.65 -18.06 -11.71
C ASP A 43 -7.96 -18.12 -10.21
N TYR A 44 -7.95 -16.95 -9.58
CA TYR A 44 -8.24 -16.83 -8.16
C TYR A 44 -9.73 -17.02 -7.81
N LEU A 45 -10.65 -16.84 -8.77
CA LEU A 45 -12.06 -17.17 -8.53
C LEU A 45 -12.26 -18.68 -8.49
N ALA A 46 -11.61 -19.45 -9.38
CA ALA A 46 -11.61 -20.91 -9.31
C ALA A 46 -11.00 -21.40 -7.98
N LEU A 47 -9.90 -20.78 -7.52
CA LEU A 47 -9.29 -21.07 -6.21
C LEU A 47 -10.28 -20.79 -5.06
N CYS A 48 -11.00 -19.68 -5.09
CA CYS A 48 -12.05 -19.36 -4.12
C CYS A 48 -13.14 -20.45 -4.10
N GLY A 49 -13.69 -20.80 -5.26
CA GLY A 49 -14.72 -21.83 -5.40
C GLY A 49 -14.28 -23.19 -4.87
N ALA A 50 -13.04 -23.61 -5.17
CA ALA A 50 -12.43 -24.84 -4.68
C ALA A 50 -12.30 -24.88 -3.13
N ASN A 51 -12.29 -23.70 -2.48
CA ASN A 51 -12.22 -23.54 -1.02
C ASN A 51 -13.56 -23.11 -0.40
N GLY A 52 -14.68 -23.27 -1.12
CA GLY A 52 -16.02 -23.00 -0.61
C GLY A 52 -16.37 -21.50 -0.51
N ILE A 53 -15.62 -20.64 -1.16
CA ILE A 53 -15.90 -19.20 -1.23
C ILE A 53 -16.64 -18.92 -2.54
N ASP A 54 -17.97 -18.83 -2.46
CA ASP A 54 -18.85 -18.41 -3.56
C ASP A 54 -19.52 -17.09 -3.17
N ASP A 55 -18.94 -15.97 -3.60
CA ASP A 55 -19.43 -14.63 -3.28
C ASP A 55 -19.51 -13.79 -4.56
N PRO A 56 -20.72 -13.38 -4.99
CA PRO A 56 -20.92 -12.66 -6.24
C PRO A 56 -20.30 -11.25 -6.26
N ARG A 57 -19.81 -10.76 -5.13
CA ARG A 57 -19.10 -9.48 -5.03
C ARG A 57 -17.61 -9.61 -5.42
N LEU A 58 -17.09 -10.84 -5.56
CA LEU A 58 -15.75 -11.10 -6.06
C LEU A 58 -15.75 -10.99 -7.58
N ARG A 59 -14.80 -10.24 -8.11
CA ARG A 59 -14.58 -10.04 -9.53
C ARG A 59 -13.10 -10.19 -9.83
N MET A 60 -12.75 -10.61 -11.03
CA MET A 60 -11.36 -10.76 -11.45
C MET A 60 -11.11 -10.09 -12.79
N VAL A 61 -9.89 -9.61 -12.97
CA VAL A 61 -9.31 -9.14 -14.22
C VAL A 61 -7.87 -9.65 -14.30
N SER A 62 -7.39 -9.92 -15.50
CA SER A 62 -5.98 -10.22 -15.73
C SER A 62 -5.26 -9.01 -16.29
N THR A 63 -4.00 -8.84 -15.92
CA THR A 63 -3.12 -7.87 -16.58
C THR A 63 -2.88 -8.27 -18.04
N PRO A 64 -2.55 -7.31 -18.93
CA PRO A 64 -2.29 -7.60 -20.34
C PRO A 64 -1.11 -8.57 -20.59
N ALA A 65 -0.17 -8.62 -19.65
CA ALA A 65 0.97 -9.54 -19.67
C ALA A 65 1.28 -10.01 -18.24
N ILE A 66 1.85 -11.21 -18.13
CA ILE A 66 2.32 -11.75 -16.84
C ILE A 66 3.47 -10.89 -16.31
N ALA A 67 3.49 -10.66 -14.98
CA ALA A 67 4.50 -9.87 -14.29
C ALA A 67 4.57 -8.40 -14.77
N SER A 68 3.41 -7.82 -15.10
CA SER A 68 3.28 -6.40 -15.44
C SER A 68 3.57 -5.47 -14.24
N GLY A 69 3.47 -6.00 -13.03
CA GLY A 69 3.77 -5.32 -11.77
C GLY A 69 2.54 -4.76 -11.06
N PRO A 70 2.71 -4.38 -9.77
CA PRO A 70 1.60 -4.00 -8.90
C PRO A 70 0.84 -2.76 -9.39
N SER A 71 1.53 -1.77 -9.95
CA SER A 71 0.91 -0.59 -10.55
C SER A 71 -0.06 -0.94 -11.68
N ALA A 72 0.39 -1.78 -12.63
CA ALA A 72 -0.43 -2.19 -13.78
C ALA A 72 -1.64 -3.01 -13.30
N ALA A 73 -1.44 -3.94 -12.37
CA ALA A 73 -2.51 -4.74 -11.80
C ALA A 73 -3.55 -3.87 -11.07
N ARG A 74 -3.12 -2.95 -10.19
CA ARG A 74 -4.05 -2.04 -9.51
C ARG A 74 -4.78 -1.12 -10.50
N ASN A 75 -4.14 -0.66 -11.57
CA ASN A 75 -4.79 0.13 -12.62
C ASN A 75 -5.86 -0.68 -13.37
N CYS A 76 -5.66 -1.96 -13.66
CA CYS A 76 -6.68 -2.84 -14.20
C CYS A 76 -7.89 -2.96 -13.25
N ALA A 77 -7.64 -3.08 -11.94
CA ALA A 77 -8.70 -3.10 -10.94
C ALA A 77 -9.45 -1.75 -10.85
N VAL A 78 -8.73 -0.62 -10.88
CA VAL A 78 -9.34 0.74 -10.92
C VAL A 78 -10.27 0.89 -12.12
N ALA A 79 -9.86 0.44 -13.30
CA ALA A 79 -10.65 0.52 -14.53
C ALA A 79 -11.97 -0.28 -14.44
N MET A 80 -12.00 -1.37 -13.65
CA MET A 80 -13.18 -2.18 -13.42
C MET A 80 -14.06 -1.70 -12.27
N ALA A 81 -13.57 -0.79 -11.44
CA ALA A 81 -14.25 -0.33 -10.23
C ALA A 81 -15.55 0.43 -10.56
N ARG A 82 -16.62 0.11 -9.82
CA ARG A 82 -17.95 0.71 -9.95
C ARG A 82 -18.31 1.56 -8.73
N GLY A 83 -17.59 1.39 -7.61
CA GLY A 83 -17.85 2.08 -6.35
C GLY A 83 -17.60 3.58 -6.42
N ASP A 84 -18.28 4.32 -5.55
CA ASP A 84 -18.03 5.74 -5.32
C ASP A 84 -16.71 5.98 -4.60
N PHE A 85 -16.28 4.95 -3.84
CA PHE A 85 -15.03 4.93 -3.09
C PHE A 85 -14.17 3.74 -3.52
N LEU A 86 -12.85 3.92 -3.43
CA LEU A 86 -11.86 2.88 -3.66
C LEU A 86 -11.09 2.62 -2.38
N SER A 87 -10.69 1.36 -2.15
CA SER A 87 -9.76 0.99 -1.08
C SER A 87 -8.78 -0.05 -1.60
N ILE A 88 -7.59 -0.11 -1.03
CA ILE A 88 -6.53 -0.99 -1.48
C ILE A 88 -6.29 -2.06 -0.42
N LEU A 89 -6.21 -3.33 -0.85
CA LEU A 89 -5.80 -4.46 -0.02
C LEU A 89 -4.82 -5.31 -0.83
N ASP A 90 -3.63 -5.52 -0.30
CA ASP A 90 -2.70 -6.45 -0.91
C ASP A 90 -3.10 -7.91 -0.61
N ALA A 91 -2.80 -8.82 -1.54
CA ALA A 91 -3.28 -10.21 -1.50
C ALA A 91 -2.66 -11.06 -0.36
N ASP A 92 -1.75 -10.47 0.39
CA ASP A 92 -1.07 -11.08 1.55
C ASP A 92 -1.34 -10.38 2.89
N ASP A 93 -2.18 -9.32 2.88
CA ASP A 93 -2.55 -8.55 4.05
C ASP A 93 -3.97 -8.86 4.55
N ARG A 94 -4.36 -8.31 5.68
CA ARG A 94 -5.69 -8.52 6.27
C ARG A 94 -6.25 -7.24 6.87
N TRP A 95 -7.58 -7.16 6.87
CA TRP A 95 -8.31 -6.06 7.49
C TRP A 95 -9.06 -6.51 8.74
N GLN A 96 -9.13 -5.61 9.72
CA GLN A 96 -10.06 -5.75 10.84
C GLN A 96 -11.50 -5.50 10.36
N PRO A 97 -12.51 -6.13 10.97
CA PRO A 97 -13.91 -6.07 10.51
C PRO A 97 -14.49 -4.65 10.40
N GLU A 98 -13.97 -3.70 11.18
CA GLU A 98 -14.45 -2.32 11.28
C GLU A 98 -13.86 -1.39 10.21
N LYS A 99 -12.84 -1.78 9.47
CA LYS A 99 -12.04 -0.86 8.64
C LYS A 99 -12.90 0.00 7.71
N LEU A 100 -13.72 -0.62 6.88
CA LEU A 100 -14.53 0.14 5.92
C LEU A 100 -15.59 1.01 6.61
N SER A 101 -16.24 0.50 7.66
CA SER A 101 -17.26 1.27 8.41
C SER A 101 -16.68 2.44 9.18
N ALA A 102 -15.46 2.31 9.70
CA ALA A 102 -14.77 3.37 10.43
C ALA A 102 -14.17 4.45 9.51
N LEU A 103 -13.60 4.07 8.36
CA LEU A 103 -13.00 5.02 7.42
C LEU A 103 -14.02 5.75 6.56
N LEU A 104 -15.16 5.14 6.24
CA LEU A 104 -16.13 5.71 5.31
C LEU A 104 -16.66 7.09 5.72
N PRO A 105 -17.02 7.37 6.97
CA PRO A 105 -17.43 8.71 7.38
C PRO A 105 -16.33 9.77 7.16
N LEU A 106 -15.09 9.41 7.45
CA LEU A 106 -13.92 10.28 7.27
C LEU A 106 -13.67 10.56 5.78
N ALA A 107 -13.62 9.51 4.95
CA ALA A 107 -13.42 9.65 3.51
C ALA A 107 -14.59 10.39 2.81
N ARG A 108 -15.81 10.30 3.33
CA ARG A 108 -16.95 11.13 2.83
C ARG A 108 -16.76 12.61 3.11
N SER A 109 -16.17 12.96 4.24
CA SER A 109 -15.91 14.34 4.64
C SER A 109 -14.71 14.95 3.92
N SER A 110 -13.57 14.22 3.93
CA SER A 110 -12.28 14.74 3.42
C SER A 110 -11.92 14.28 2.02
N GLY A 111 -12.59 13.26 1.50
CA GLY A 111 -12.24 12.59 0.23
C GLY A 111 -11.18 11.50 0.38
N LEU A 112 -10.35 11.53 1.42
CA LEU A 112 -9.21 10.63 1.60
C LEU A 112 -8.96 10.36 3.09
N ALA A 113 -8.99 9.08 3.50
CA ALA A 113 -8.75 8.69 4.89
C ALA A 113 -7.97 7.37 4.96
N CYS A 114 -7.11 7.22 5.96
CA CYS A 114 -6.42 5.97 6.26
C CYS A 114 -6.52 5.61 7.74
N ASP A 115 -6.34 4.33 8.03
CA ASP A 115 -6.09 3.83 9.38
C ASP A 115 -4.59 3.80 9.69
N ASN A 116 -4.26 3.52 10.94
CA ASN A 116 -2.89 3.32 11.39
C ASN A 116 -2.47 1.87 11.07
N THR A 117 -1.91 1.62 9.89
CA THR A 117 -1.46 0.29 9.50
C THR A 117 -0.49 -0.30 10.52
N ARG A 118 -0.72 -1.57 10.90
CA ARG A 118 0.12 -2.34 11.80
C ARG A 118 0.92 -3.36 11.01
N ALA A 119 2.25 -3.28 11.07
CA ALA A 119 3.14 -4.33 10.57
C ALA A 119 3.22 -5.47 11.59
N ILE A 120 3.01 -6.70 11.12
CA ILE A 120 3.05 -7.92 11.94
C ILE A 120 3.88 -9.00 11.26
N HIS A 121 4.42 -9.93 12.06
CA HIS A 121 4.95 -11.20 11.57
C HIS A 121 3.80 -12.15 11.15
N PRO A 122 4.08 -13.18 10.34
CA PRO A 122 3.07 -14.18 9.94
C PRO A 122 2.40 -14.90 11.12
N ASP A 123 3.06 -15.01 12.25
CA ASP A 123 2.52 -15.56 13.50
C ASP A 123 1.63 -14.58 14.30
N GLY A 124 1.48 -13.34 13.82
CA GLY A 124 0.66 -12.29 14.43
C GLY A 124 1.40 -11.39 15.41
N GLN A 125 2.68 -11.62 15.69
CA GLN A 125 3.44 -10.72 16.56
C GLN A 125 3.59 -9.35 15.92
N ALA A 126 3.27 -8.29 16.66
CA ALA A 126 3.39 -6.91 16.20
C ALA A 126 4.86 -6.49 16.07
N ILE A 127 5.20 -5.84 14.96
CA ILE A 127 6.53 -5.26 14.69
C ILE A 127 6.48 -3.75 14.95
N ALA A 128 5.54 -3.05 14.30
CA ALA A 128 5.42 -1.60 14.36
C ALA A 128 4.03 -1.14 13.90
N THR A 129 3.70 0.12 14.17
CA THR A 129 2.59 0.84 13.54
C THR A 129 3.13 2.01 12.72
N ALA A 130 2.38 2.46 11.72
CA ALA A 130 2.77 3.62 10.90
C ALA A 130 2.94 4.88 11.77
N TYR A 131 2.10 5.04 12.78
CA TYR A 131 2.16 6.14 13.75
C TYR A 131 2.22 5.58 15.19
N PRO A 132 2.87 6.29 16.13
CA PRO A 132 2.97 5.83 17.51
C PRO A 132 1.60 5.56 18.15
N VAL A 133 1.57 4.63 19.10
CA VAL A 133 0.39 4.41 19.95
C VAL A 133 0.07 5.70 20.72
N GLY A 134 -1.20 6.08 20.74
CA GLY A 134 -1.64 7.33 21.35
C GLY A 134 -1.63 8.55 20.42
N THR A 135 -1.24 8.39 19.16
CA THR A 135 -1.45 9.44 18.14
C THR A 135 -2.92 9.85 18.10
N THR A 136 -3.19 11.14 18.05
CA THR A 136 -4.55 11.68 17.93
C THR A 136 -5.03 11.64 16.49
N PRO A 137 -6.36 11.53 16.26
CA PRO A 137 -6.93 11.71 14.93
C PRO A 137 -6.54 13.08 14.36
N GLY A 138 -6.27 13.15 13.07
CA GLY A 138 -5.87 14.40 12.44
C GLY A 138 -5.61 14.26 10.94
N GLU A 139 -5.13 15.35 10.35
CA GLU A 139 -4.71 15.37 8.96
C GLU A 139 -3.21 15.12 8.87
N ILE A 140 -2.82 14.26 7.94
CA ILE A 140 -1.43 14.00 7.58
C ILE A 140 -1.15 14.49 6.17
N ASP A 141 0.00 15.10 6.01
CA ASP A 141 0.50 15.55 4.72
C ASP A 141 1.43 14.50 4.07
N ALA A 142 1.86 14.75 2.85
CA ALA A 142 2.70 13.83 2.10
C ALA A 142 4.06 13.57 2.78
N LEU A 143 4.64 14.57 3.42
CA LEU A 143 5.94 14.42 4.11
C LEU A 143 5.80 13.58 5.38
N THR A 144 4.76 13.82 6.16
CA THR A 144 4.42 13.02 7.36
C THR A 144 4.19 11.56 6.99
N MET A 145 3.38 11.31 5.93
CA MET A 145 3.13 9.96 5.41
C MET A 145 4.42 9.26 4.96
N MET A 146 5.31 9.97 4.24
CA MET A 146 6.56 9.39 3.75
C MET A 146 7.56 9.01 4.85
N ASN A 147 7.50 9.66 6.01
CA ASN A 147 8.43 9.44 7.12
C ASN A 147 8.07 8.20 7.96
N THR A 148 6.98 7.51 7.65
CA THR A 148 6.66 6.22 8.26
C THR A 148 7.45 5.10 7.59
N GLY A 149 7.68 4.02 8.30
CA GLY A 149 8.30 2.80 7.74
C GLY A 149 7.28 1.71 7.36
N VAL A 150 5.98 2.05 7.38
CA VAL A 150 4.85 1.13 7.16
C VAL A 150 3.96 1.72 6.07
N PRO A 151 3.46 0.90 5.11
CA PRO A 151 2.63 1.38 4.02
C PRO A 151 1.26 1.87 4.50
N HIS A 152 0.60 2.70 3.68
CA HIS A 152 -0.73 3.23 3.92
C HIS A 152 -1.71 2.71 2.87
N PHE A 153 -2.85 2.22 3.34
CA PHE A 153 -3.93 1.64 2.51
C PHE A 153 -5.21 2.47 2.68
N PRO A 154 -5.32 3.61 1.97
CA PRO A 154 -6.43 4.53 2.19
C PRO A 154 -7.75 4.02 1.64
N LEU A 155 -8.84 4.57 2.20
CA LEU A 155 -10.14 4.68 1.57
C LEU A 155 -10.23 6.07 0.92
N LEU A 156 -10.49 6.11 -0.38
CA LEU A 156 -10.50 7.36 -1.15
C LEU A 156 -11.78 7.49 -1.99
N ARG A 157 -12.22 8.72 -2.21
CA ARG A 157 -13.25 9.00 -3.20
C ARG A 157 -12.69 8.73 -4.60
N ARG A 158 -13.44 8.02 -5.45
CA ARG A 158 -12.95 7.51 -6.74
C ARG A 158 -12.38 8.57 -7.66
N ASP A 159 -12.94 9.78 -7.67
CA ASP A 159 -12.47 10.91 -8.52
C ASP A 159 -11.04 11.37 -8.16
N LEU A 160 -10.59 11.11 -6.92
CA LEU A 160 -9.21 11.40 -6.51
C LEU A 160 -8.18 10.45 -7.13
N ALA A 161 -8.57 9.27 -7.61
CA ALA A 161 -7.63 8.32 -8.20
C ALA A 161 -6.89 8.87 -9.44
N GLY A 162 -7.51 9.83 -10.16
CA GLY A 162 -6.89 10.48 -11.31
C GLY A 162 -6.50 9.46 -12.39
N ALA A 163 -5.23 9.49 -12.81
CA ALA A 163 -4.68 8.55 -13.79
C ALA A 163 -4.29 7.18 -13.21
N GLY A 164 -4.53 6.98 -11.91
CA GLY A 164 -4.14 5.74 -11.23
C GLY A 164 -2.66 5.72 -10.82
N TYR A 165 -2.14 4.52 -10.67
CA TYR A 165 -0.74 4.25 -10.32
C TYR A 165 0.20 4.50 -11.50
N ARG A 166 1.42 4.94 -11.22
CA ARG A 166 2.48 5.12 -12.22
C ARG A 166 2.98 3.75 -12.68
N ALA A 167 2.57 3.32 -13.89
CA ALA A 167 2.84 1.98 -14.40
C ALA A 167 4.35 1.69 -14.59
N GLU A 168 5.17 2.72 -14.76
CA GLU A 168 6.61 2.63 -14.84
C GLU A 168 7.30 2.30 -13.49
N LEU A 169 6.62 2.53 -12.35
CA LEU A 169 7.16 2.24 -11.03
C LEU A 169 6.78 0.83 -10.58
N ARG A 170 7.77 0.06 -10.15
CA ARG A 170 7.63 -1.30 -9.63
C ARG A 170 8.01 -1.42 -8.15
N PHE A 171 8.35 -0.30 -7.52
CA PHE A 171 8.67 -0.16 -6.10
C PHE A 171 8.35 1.27 -5.68
N ALA A 172 7.85 1.48 -4.46
CA ALA A 172 7.36 2.75 -3.94
C ALA A 172 6.23 3.38 -4.78
N GLU A 173 5.55 2.61 -5.61
CA GLU A 173 4.41 3.05 -6.41
C GLU A 173 3.23 3.48 -5.54
N ASP A 174 3.04 2.83 -4.40
CA ASP A 174 2.05 3.14 -3.37
C ASP A 174 2.34 4.48 -2.69
N VAL A 175 3.60 4.76 -2.37
CA VAL A 175 4.04 6.03 -1.80
C VAL A 175 3.76 7.17 -2.77
N ILE A 176 4.10 7.01 -4.05
CA ILE A 176 3.85 8.02 -5.08
C ILE A 176 2.35 8.22 -5.28
N PHE A 177 1.56 7.15 -5.38
CA PHE A 177 0.12 7.24 -5.52
C PHE A 177 -0.52 7.99 -4.34
N ASN A 178 -0.16 7.63 -3.12
CA ASN A 178 -0.66 8.28 -1.91
C ASN A 178 -0.26 9.77 -1.85
N MET A 179 0.96 10.14 -2.26
CA MET A 179 1.38 11.54 -2.37
C MET A 179 0.52 12.33 -3.36
N GLU A 180 0.22 11.75 -4.53
CA GLU A 180 -0.63 12.38 -5.54
C GLU A 180 -2.09 12.48 -5.06
N LEU A 181 -2.58 11.49 -4.29
CA LEU A 181 -3.89 11.57 -3.63
C LEU A 181 -3.94 12.73 -2.63
N ILE A 182 -2.93 12.84 -1.77
CA ILE A 182 -2.83 13.94 -0.79
C ILE A 182 -2.76 15.29 -1.49
N ALA A 183 -2.03 15.39 -2.60
CA ALA A 183 -1.95 16.62 -3.37
C ALA A 183 -3.31 17.06 -3.94
N ARG A 184 -4.16 16.10 -4.34
CA ARG A 184 -5.52 16.36 -4.85
C ARG A 184 -6.54 16.64 -3.74
N ALA A 185 -6.43 15.93 -2.61
CA ALA A 185 -7.34 16.07 -1.49
C ALA A 185 -6.98 17.23 -0.53
N GLY A 186 -5.70 17.68 -0.56
CA GLY A 186 -5.13 18.65 0.39
C GLY A 186 -4.44 17.97 1.58
N ALA A 187 -5.03 16.95 2.15
CA ALA A 187 -4.49 16.13 3.23
C ALA A 187 -5.13 14.73 3.21
N MET A 188 -4.58 13.81 4.01
CA MET A 188 -5.20 12.52 4.29
C MET A 188 -5.62 12.47 5.76
N THR A 189 -6.87 12.14 6.02
CA THR A 189 -7.39 12.03 7.39
C THR A 189 -6.92 10.72 8.02
N LEU A 190 -6.23 10.79 9.15
CA LEU A 190 -5.75 9.64 9.91
C LEU A 190 -6.77 9.22 10.97
N LEU A 191 -7.18 7.96 10.92
CA LEU A 191 -7.79 7.23 12.03
C LEU A 191 -6.68 6.48 12.78
N PRO A 192 -6.36 6.81 14.04
CA PRO A 192 -5.21 6.20 14.73
C PRO A 192 -5.36 4.73 15.08
N GLN A 193 -6.57 4.18 14.97
CA GLN A 193 -6.85 2.77 15.23
C GLN A 193 -6.21 1.89 14.15
N PRO A 194 -5.46 0.82 14.52
CA PRO A 194 -4.89 -0.11 13.56
C PRO A 194 -5.96 -1.08 13.05
N LEU A 195 -6.38 -0.90 11.80
CA LEU A 195 -7.42 -1.70 11.14
C LEU A 195 -6.90 -2.49 9.93
N THR A 196 -5.61 -2.33 9.61
CA THR A 196 -4.90 -3.08 8.57
C THR A 196 -3.70 -3.78 9.19
N ASP A 197 -3.63 -5.09 8.98
CA ASP A 197 -2.46 -5.91 9.29
C ASP A 197 -1.64 -6.10 8.01
N TYR A 198 -0.50 -5.41 7.95
CA TYR A 198 0.53 -5.58 6.93
C TYR A 198 1.44 -6.73 7.35
N ILE A 199 1.38 -7.87 6.64
CA ILE A 199 2.06 -9.09 7.02
C ILE A 199 3.45 -9.13 6.39
N GLN A 200 4.49 -8.96 7.21
CA GLN A 200 5.87 -9.00 6.77
C GLN A 200 6.37 -10.43 6.61
N ARG A 201 6.52 -10.86 5.37
CA ARG A 201 7.07 -12.17 5.03
C ARG A 201 8.52 -12.04 4.53
N PRO A 202 9.36 -13.07 4.76
CA PRO A 202 10.75 -13.08 4.26
C PRO A 202 10.85 -12.99 2.73
N ASP A 203 9.85 -13.52 2.02
CA ASP A 203 9.76 -13.55 0.55
C ASP A 203 8.97 -12.38 -0.05
N SER A 204 8.55 -11.40 0.77
CA SER A 204 7.86 -10.20 0.31
C SER A 204 8.74 -9.35 -0.61
N ALA A 205 8.13 -8.49 -1.44
CA ALA A 205 8.86 -7.61 -2.35
C ALA A 205 9.91 -6.74 -1.63
N THR A 206 9.64 -6.36 -0.37
CA THR A 206 10.54 -5.55 0.46
C THR A 206 11.70 -6.34 1.05
N ASN A 207 11.49 -7.64 1.38
CA ASN A 207 12.48 -8.46 2.10
C ASN A 207 13.21 -9.45 1.19
N ALA A 208 12.65 -9.78 0.01
CA ALA A 208 13.26 -10.73 -0.91
C ALA A 208 14.64 -10.28 -1.40
N PRO A 209 15.55 -11.20 -1.72
CA PRO A 209 16.86 -10.88 -2.29
C PRO A 209 16.75 -9.89 -3.45
N GLY A 210 17.64 -8.91 -3.48
CA GLY A 210 17.63 -7.85 -4.49
C GLY A 210 16.60 -6.73 -4.24
N SER A 211 15.96 -6.67 -3.06
CA SER A 211 15.01 -5.61 -2.73
C SER A 211 15.65 -4.21 -2.76
N TRP A 212 16.86 -4.07 -2.23
CA TRP A 212 17.56 -2.80 -2.21
C TRP A 212 17.92 -2.31 -3.62
N GLN A 213 18.27 -3.21 -4.55
CA GLN A 213 18.52 -2.87 -5.96
C GLN A 213 17.23 -2.40 -6.65
N ARG A 214 16.09 -3.07 -6.37
CA ARG A 214 14.77 -2.64 -6.89
C ARG A 214 14.39 -1.26 -6.37
N ALA A 215 14.62 -1.01 -5.07
CA ALA A 215 14.37 0.29 -4.46
C ALA A 215 15.27 1.37 -5.07
N GLU A 216 16.57 1.10 -5.30
CA GLU A 216 17.51 2.03 -5.93
C GLU A 216 17.09 2.38 -7.37
N ALA A 217 16.67 1.39 -8.16
CA ALA A 217 16.13 1.61 -9.50
C ALA A 217 14.90 2.52 -9.49
N ALA A 218 13.97 2.32 -8.52
CA ALA A 218 12.80 3.15 -8.36
C ALA A 218 13.16 4.59 -7.94
N TYR A 219 14.05 4.77 -6.99
CA TYR A 219 14.52 6.12 -6.59
C TYR A 219 15.20 6.84 -7.75
N GLY A 220 15.96 6.12 -8.59
CA GLY A 220 16.55 6.65 -9.83
C GLY A 220 15.50 7.15 -10.84
N GLN A 221 14.29 6.62 -10.82
CA GLN A 221 13.16 7.08 -11.64
C GLN A 221 12.38 8.21 -10.96
N ILE A 222 12.10 8.08 -9.66
CA ILE A 222 11.26 9.01 -8.90
C ILE A 222 11.91 10.41 -8.82
N LEU A 223 13.21 10.49 -8.55
CA LEU A 223 13.90 11.78 -8.40
C LEU A 223 13.81 12.65 -9.67
N PRO A 224 14.09 12.16 -10.89
CA PRO A 224 13.86 12.92 -12.11
C PRO A 224 12.39 13.29 -12.35
N MET A 225 11.43 12.43 -11.96
CA MET A 225 9.99 12.73 -12.06
C MET A 225 9.59 13.88 -11.14
N LEU A 226 10.18 13.95 -9.93
CA LEU A 226 9.98 15.06 -8.99
C LEU A 226 10.60 16.37 -9.52
N GLU A 227 11.78 16.29 -10.14
CA GLU A 227 12.49 17.45 -10.70
C GLU A 227 11.76 18.05 -11.89
N SER A 228 11.24 17.21 -12.78
CA SER A 228 10.53 17.62 -14.00
C SER A 228 9.07 18.03 -13.77
N GLY A 229 8.55 17.92 -12.53
CA GLY A 229 7.16 18.24 -12.23
C GLY A 229 6.14 17.21 -12.77
N ARG A 230 6.58 16.02 -13.14
CA ARG A 230 5.69 14.93 -13.62
C ARG A 230 4.80 14.34 -12.52
N LEU A 231 5.15 14.55 -11.25
CA LEU A 231 4.36 14.11 -10.09
C LEU A 231 3.56 15.28 -9.54
N ALA A 232 2.27 15.06 -9.32
CA ALA A 232 1.42 16.02 -8.63
C ALA A 232 1.76 15.98 -7.12
N ILE A 233 2.55 16.93 -6.67
CA ILE A 233 2.92 17.11 -5.26
C ILE A 233 2.64 18.53 -4.80
N PRO A 234 2.29 18.75 -3.52
CA PRO A 234 2.05 20.10 -3.01
C PRO A 234 3.29 20.99 -3.18
N SER A 235 3.17 22.12 -3.88
CA SER A 235 4.30 23.01 -4.20
C SER A 235 5.08 23.44 -2.96
N ARG A 236 4.37 23.71 -1.84
CA ARG A 236 4.96 24.05 -0.53
C ARG A 236 5.84 22.95 0.08
N GLN A 237 5.65 21.69 -0.33
CA GLN A 237 6.39 20.54 0.20
C GLN A 237 7.44 20.00 -0.77
N GLN A 238 7.50 20.50 -1.99
CA GLN A 238 8.33 19.94 -3.06
C GLN A 238 9.81 19.78 -2.66
N THR A 239 10.40 20.80 -2.06
CA THR A 239 11.81 20.77 -1.61
C THR A 239 12.03 19.74 -0.51
N ALA A 240 11.12 19.69 0.48
CA ALA A 240 11.20 18.74 1.59
C ALA A 240 11.00 17.29 1.11
N ILE A 241 10.08 17.07 0.18
CA ILE A 241 9.82 15.74 -0.41
C ILE A 241 11.03 15.27 -1.22
N LYS A 242 11.64 16.13 -2.04
CA LYS A 242 12.89 15.81 -2.78
C LYS A 242 14.00 15.39 -1.83
N ARG A 243 14.19 16.14 -0.74
CA ARG A 243 15.17 15.81 0.29
C ARG A 243 14.85 14.46 0.95
N ALA A 244 13.60 14.21 1.32
CA ALA A 244 13.18 12.95 1.95
C ALA A 244 13.43 11.74 1.03
N PHE A 245 13.21 11.85 -0.29
CA PHE A 245 13.56 10.79 -1.24
C PHE A 245 15.09 10.61 -1.38
N ALA A 246 15.85 11.67 -1.38
CA ALA A 246 17.32 11.58 -1.40
C ALA A 246 17.86 10.91 -0.12
N ASP A 247 17.26 11.20 1.04
CA ASP A 247 17.61 10.57 2.31
C ASP A 247 17.22 9.09 2.33
N LYS A 248 16.03 8.73 1.83
CA LYS A 248 15.61 7.33 1.67
C LYS A 248 16.54 6.56 0.74
N ARG A 249 16.95 7.15 -0.36
CA ARG A 249 17.94 6.55 -1.28
C ARG A 249 19.27 6.29 -0.59
N ARG A 250 19.79 7.28 0.15
CA ARG A 250 21.04 7.13 0.92
C ARG A 250 20.93 5.99 1.94
N LEU A 251 19.80 5.91 2.66
CA LEU A 251 19.54 4.85 3.62
C LEU A 251 19.45 3.48 2.94
N ASN A 252 18.81 3.41 1.77
CA ASN A 252 18.72 2.17 0.97
C ASN A 252 20.11 1.69 0.51
N LEU A 253 20.99 2.59 0.07
CA LEU A 253 22.37 2.25 -0.30
C LEU A 253 23.17 1.73 0.91
N ALA A 254 23.00 2.35 2.08
CA ALA A 254 23.62 1.86 3.32
C ALA A 254 23.11 0.46 3.71
N TYR A 255 21.82 0.21 3.56
CA TYR A 255 21.24 -1.12 3.73
C TYR A 255 21.82 -2.13 2.75
N GLY A 256 21.90 -1.78 1.46
CA GLY A 256 22.50 -2.62 0.43
C GLY A 256 23.94 -3.04 0.78
N ALA A 257 24.76 -2.08 1.20
CA ALA A 257 26.13 -2.36 1.64
C ALA A 257 26.18 -3.30 2.86
N ALA A 258 25.25 -3.13 3.82
CA ALA A 258 25.18 -3.99 5.00
C ALA A 258 24.71 -5.42 4.64
N VAL A 259 23.79 -5.56 3.68
CA VAL A 259 23.38 -6.89 3.15
C VAL A 259 24.53 -7.59 2.45
N GLU A 260 25.29 -6.88 1.59
CA GLU A 260 26.45 -7.43 0.86
C GLU A 260 27.58 -7.84 1.82
N ALA A 261 27.74 -7.11 2.92
CA ALA A 261 28.69 -7.43 3.98
C ALA A 261 28.19 -8.57 4.92
N GLY A 262 26.96 -9.05 4.76
CA GLY A 262 26.35 -10.07 5.64
C GLY A 262 26.05 -9.57 7.05
N THR A 263 25.96 -8.26 7.27
CA THR A 263 25.72 -7.62 8.57
C THR A 263 24.29 -7.15 8.80
N ALA A 264 23.42 -7.24 7.80
CA ALA A 264 22.00 -6.92 7.91
C ALA A 264 21.14 -8.07 7.38
N GLY A 265 20.03 -8.34 8.08
CA GLY A 265 18.95 -9.22 7.65
C GLY A 265 17.88 -8.44 6.86
N THR A 266 16.71 -8.21 7.47
CA THR A 266 15.63 -7.43 6.86
C THR A 266 15.90 -5.93 6.92
N PHE A 267 15.24 -5.16 6.05
CA PHE A 267 15.32 -3.68 6.08
C PHE A 267 14.82 -3.11 7.41
N GLN A 268 13.81 -3.72 8.03
CA GLN A 268 13.27 -3.27 9.31
C GLN A 268 14.26 -3.48 10.46
N GLU A 269 14.96 -4.62 10.49
CA GLU A 269 16.03 -4.87 11.46
C GLU A 269 17.17 -3.86 11.29
N PHE A 270 17.56 -3.59 10.04
CA PHE A 270 18.56 -2.55 9.74
C PHE A 270 18.11 -1.17 10.24
N LEU A 271 16.86 -0.75 9.99
CA LEU A 271 16.32 0.51 10.50
C LEU A 271 16.35 0.59 12.03
N ALA A 272 16.01 -0.49 12.71
CA ALA A 272 16.05 -0.55 14.18
C ALA A 272 17.47 -0.32 14.70
N THR A 273 18.49 -0.93 14.08
CA THR A 273 19.90 -0.72 14.47
C THR A 273 20.38 0.71 14.23
N GLN A 274 19.93 1.37 13.15
CA GLN A 274 20.28 2.76 12.86
C GLN A 274 19.70 3.74 13.89
N ARG A 275 18.50 3.48 14.39
CA ARG A 275 17.86 4.30 15.44
C ARG A 275 18.59 4.19 16.78
N LEU A 276 19.00 2.99 17.15
CA LEU A 276 19.77 2.75 18.38
C LEU A 276 21.17 3.38 18.39
N GLN A 277 21.72 3.71 17.22
CA GLN A 277 23.03 4.39 17.09
C GLN A 277 22.90 5.92 17.06
N ALA A 278 21.69 6.46 16.90
CA ALA A 278 21.43 7.90 16.80
C ALA A 278 20.98 8.52 18.16
N ASP A 279 20.61 7.67 19.11
CA ASP A 279 20.30 8.02 20.53
C ASP A 279 21.54 7.83 21.40
#